data_20938ed0667bfb5f3d26164847418a45
#
_entry.id   20938ed0667bfb5f3d26164847418a45
#
_cell.length_a   1.000
_cell.length_b   1.000
_cell.length_c   1.000
_cell.angle_alpha   90.00
_cell.angle_beta   90.00
_cell.angle_gamma   90.00
#
_symmetry.space_group_name_H-M   'P 1'
#
loop_
_entity.id
_entity.type
_entity.pdbx_description
1 polymer ?
#
loop_
_entity_poly.entity_id
_entity_poly.type
_entity_poly.pdbx_seq_one_letter_code
_entity_poly.pdbx_strand_id
1 'polypeptide(L)'
;MKKFRKTLLLAVLAVFLGHTAAAQVQFGVPKKISSSILRTASFPDYYPLGRTTSGHYEGLFDEFLLDFRTFANFTAELFRDDDYVETIRRGAKGRADIILGMYSDTSIYGDLKFIYPAAIDNPVHLVMLPSRIGEIKKISDLKNMKGAIDSREHWSDFVRDQMENFNLEKVDNSYDLYGKLMRGEIDYIFTTYWFGMAEMMKLGVQNLVTVSKKSIWNMPIFIGISKISVEREYLSHNLTQWLSKPEVRNKIKQRAIDILHQIEEENKGTVPPSYTLNNPNI
;
A
#
# COMPACT_ATOMS: atom_id res chain seq x y z
N MET A 1 -72.94 -19.17 26.61
CA MET A 1 -72.24 -18.49 25.48
C MET A 1 -70.89 -17.84 25.82
N LYS A 2 -70.27 -18.11 26.98
CA LYS A 2 -68.92 -17.52 27.34
C LYS A 2 -67.72 -18.49 27.24
N LYS A 3 -67.93 -19.77 26.97
CA LYS A 3 -66.84 -20.76 26.87
C LYS A 3 -66.27 -20.95 25.43
N PHE A 4 -67.03 -20.56 24.39
CA PHE A 4 -66.57 -20.73 23.01
C PHE A 4 -65.64 -19.62 22.49
N ARG A 5 -65.53 -18.51 23.17
CA ARG A 5 -64.67 -17.38 22.78
C ARG A 5 -63.21 -17.52 23.23
N LYS A 6 -62.91 -18.36 24.23
CA LYS A 6 -61.53 -18.52 24.75
C LYS A 6 -60.73 -19.55 23.94
N THR A 7 -61.38 -20.52 23.31
CA THR A 7 -60.67 -21.53 22.52
C THR A 7 -60.26 -21.06 21.13
N LEU A 8 -60.99 -20.10 20.56
CA LEU A 8 -60.61 -19.52 19.25
C LEU A 8 -59.43 -18.55 19.30
N LEU A 9 -59.19 -17.90 20.46
CA LEU A 9 -58.09 -16.98 20.63
C LEU A 9 -56.72 -17.69 20.83
N LEU A 10 -56.74 -18.91 21.33
CA LEU A 10 -55.52 -19.72 21.53
C LEU A 10 -55.06 -20.42 20.25
N ALA A 11 -56.01 -20.72 19.32
CA ALA A 11 -55.66 -21.31 18.04
C ALA A 11 -55.05 -20.32 17.03
N VAL A 12 -55.38 -19.01 17.12
CA VAL A 12 -54.82 -17.97 16.25
C VAL A 12 -53.40 -17.55 16.71
N LEU A 13 -53.08 -17.69 18.01
CA LEU A 13 -51.75 -17.34 18.50
C LEU A 13 -50.70 -18.42 18.21
N ALA A 14 -51.11 -19.69 17.98
CA ALA A 14 -50.22 -20.80 17.67
C ALA A 14 -49.77 -20.83 16.21
N VAL A 15 -50.48 -20.14 15.30
CA VAL A 15 -50.14 -20.10 13.86
C VAL A 15 -49.11 -19.02 13.52
N PHE A 16 -48.93 -18.02 14.39
CA PHE A 16 -47.93 -16.93 14.17
C PHE A 16 -46.53 -17.20 14.78
N LEU A 17 -46.33 -18.30 15.51
CA LEU A 17 -45.04 -18.64 16.11
C LEU A 17 -44.24 -19.68 15.30
N GLY A 18 -44.67 -20.01 14.11
CA GLY A 18 -44.11 -21.13 13.36
C GLY A 18 -43.29 -20.81 12.12
N HIS A 19 -42.98 -19.55 11.80
CA HIS A 19 -42.24 -19.27 10.57
C HIS A 19 -41.23 -18.09 10.73
N THR A 20 -40.38 -18.17 11.72
CA THR A 20 -39.06 -17.55 11.58
C THR A 20 -38.03 -18.64 11.32
N ALA A 21 -38.16 -19.32 10.19
CA ALA A 21 -37.01 -19.96 9.60
C ALA A 21 -36.08 -18.82 9.18
N ALA A 22 -35.20 -18.41 10.07
CA ALA A 22 -34.02 -17.65 9.69
C ALA A 22 -33.36 -18.50 8.60
N ALA A 23 -33.46 -18.06 7.36
CA ALA A 23 -32.62 -18.57 6.30
C ALA A 23 -31.19 -18.27 6.74
N GLN A 24 -30.55 -19.22 7.41
CA GLN A 24 -29.11 -19.25 7.52
C GLN A 24 -28.62 -19.33 6.08
N VAL A 25 -28.21 -18.17 5.56
CA VAL A 25 -27.35 -18.13 4.39
C VAL A 25 -26.07 -18.86 4.84
N GLN A 26 -26.01 -20.15 4.61
CA GLN A 26 -24.79 -20.89 4.64
C GLN A 26 -23.93 -20.28 3.53
N PHE A 27 -23.09 -19.32 3.89
CA PHE A 27 -21.94 -18.99 3.08
C PHE A 27 -21.13 -20.29 3.02
N GLY A 28 -21.26 -21.01 1.91
CA GLY A 28 -20.49 -22.22 1.68
C GLY A 28 -19.03 -21.88 1.89
N VAL A 29 -18.34 -22.67 2.73
CA VAL A 29 -16.88 -22.54 2.86
C VAL A 29 -16.32 -22.62 1.45
N PRO A 30 -15.54 -21.60 0.99
CA PRO A 30 -15.01 -21.59 -0.36
C PRO A 30 -14.26 -22.91 -0.60
N LYS A 31 -14.57 -23.53 -1.74
CA LYS A 31 -13.99 -24.80 -2.13
C LYS A 31 -12.47 -24.68 -2.16
N LYS A 32 -11.74 -25.70 -1.69
CA LYS A 32 -10.27 -25.77 -1.77
C LYS A 32 -9.81 -25.37 -3.18
N ILE A 33 -8.71 -24.62 -3.28
CA ILE A 33 -8.09 -24.19 -4.54
C ILE A 33 -8.00 -25.37 -5.53
N SER A 34 -8.47 -25.16 -6.74
CA SER A 34 -8.40 -26.13 -7.84
C SER A 34 -7.04 -26.12 -8.55
N SER A 35 -6.39 -24.95 -8.59
CA SER A 35 -5.06 -24.78 -9.15
C SER A 35 -3.99 -24.95 -8.09
N SER A 36 -2.94 -25.71 -8.39
CA SER A 36 -1.81 -25.91 -7.49
C SER A 36 -0.88 -24.71 -7.41
N ILE A 37 -0.88 -23.84 -8.42
CA ILE A 37 0.02 -22.68 -8.54
C ILE A 37 -0.79 -21.45 -8.90
N LEU A 38 -0.71 -20.40 -8.07
CA LEU A 38 -1.30 -19.09 -8.32
C LEU A 38 -0.24 -18.12 -8.82
N ARG A 39 -0.58 -17.40 -9.87
CA ARG A 39 0.29 -16.38 -10.45
C ARG A 39 0.08 -15.08 -9.69
N THR A 40 1.16 -14.55 -9.15
CA THR A 40 1.16 -13.31 -8.37
C THR A 40 2.06 -12.29 -9.06
N ALA A 41 1.59 -11.06 -9.20
CA ALA A 41 2.41 -9.94 -9.64
C ALA A 41 2.57 -8.92 -8.51
N SER A 42 3.73 -8.29 -8.44
CA SER A 42 4.09 -7.32 -7.41
C SER A 42 4.63 -6.05 -8.04
N PHE A 43 4.72 -4.99 -7.25
CA PHE A 43 5.40 -3.75 -7.63
C PHE A 43 6.73 -4.03 -8.33
N PRO A 44 7.10 -3.22 -9.34
CA PRO A 44 8.49 -3.12 -9.77
C PRO A 44 9.37 -2.67 -8.61
N ASP A 45 10.65 -2.45 -8.86
CA ASP A 45 11.60 -2.05 -7.84
C ASP A 45 11.16 -0.81 -7.06
N TYR A 46 10.52 -1.03 -5.93
CA TYR A 46 9.96 -0.03 -5.02
C TYR A 46 10.24 -0.42 -3.57
N TYR A 47 11.53 -0.52 -3.25
CA TYR A 47 11.96 -0.93 -1.91
C TYR A 47 11.61 0.13 -0.85
N PRO A 48 11.11 -0.22 0.32
CA PRO A 48 11.12 -1.54 0.97
C PRO A 48 9.92 -2.44 0.64
N LEU A 49 8.99 -2.02 -0.22
CA LEU A 49 7.81 -2.82 -0.53
C LEU A 49 8.14 -4.04 -1.37
N GLY A 50 9.08 -3.90 -2.32
CA GLY A 50 9.59 -4.99 -3.10
C GLY A 50 10.72 -4.57 -4.02
N ARG A 51 11.70 -5.45 -4.24
CA ARG A 51 12.77 -5.31 -5.25
C ARG A 51 13.26 -6.66 -5.74
N THR A 52 13.99 -6.63 -6.84
CA THR A 52 14.72 -7.80 -7.34
C THR A 52 16.22 -7.57 -7.16
N THR A 53 16.88 -8.44 -6.40
CA THR A 53 18.32 -8.37 -6.16
C THR A 53 18.95 -9.68 -6.58
N SER A 54 19.87 -9.64 -7.54
CA SER A 54 20.55 -10.84 -8.05
C SER A 54 19.60 -11.98 -8.45
N GLY A 55 18.45 -11.63 -9.04
CA GLY A 55 17.42 -12.59 -9.46
C GLY A 55 16.52 -13.12 -8.34
N HIS A 56 16.68 -12.64 -7.11
CA HIS A 56 15.81 -12.95 -5.98
C HIS A 56 14.86 -11.81 -5.68
N TYR A 57 13.61 -12.16 -5.38
CA TYR A 57 12.59 -11.21 -4.94
C TYR A 57 12.72 -11.01 -3.44
N GLU A 58 12.70 -9.76 -3.00
CA GLU A 58 12.76 -9.39 -1.58
C GLU A 58 11.97 -8.12 -1.28
N GLY A 59 11.44 -8.04 -0.08
CA GLY A 59 10.69 -6.89 0.42
C GLY A 59 9.43 -7.29 1.16
N LEU A 60 8.67 -6.29 1.59
CA LEU A 60 7.48 -6.46 2.40
C LEU A 60 6.43 -7.39 1.73
N PHE A 61 6.18 -7.18 0.44
CA PHE A 61 5.15 -7.95 -0.26
C PHE A 61 5.58 -9.39 -0.59
N ASP A 62 6.87 -9.67 -0.67
CA ASP A 62 7.37 -11.03 -0.84
C ASP A 62 7.12 -11.84 0.44
N GLU A 63 7.39 -11.25 1.59
CA GLU A 63 7.11 -11.87 2.88
C GLU A 63 5.62 -11.97 3.18
N PHE A 64 4.85 -10.94 2.81
CA PHE A 64 3.38 -10.99 2.85
C PHE A 64 2.86 -12.21 2.06
N LEU A 65 3.37 -12.42 0.85
CA LEU A 65 2.96 -13.55 0.02
C LEU A 65 3.31 -14.90 0.67
N LEU A 66 4.50 -15.01 1.28
CA LEU A 66 4.91 -16.21 2.02
C LEU A 66 3.96 -16.54 3.17
N ASP A 67 3.60 -15.55 3.96
CA ASP A 67 2.67 -15.70 5.09
C ASP A 67 1.26 -16.06 4.60
N PHE A 68 0.77 -15.34 3.59
CA PHE A 68 -0.57 -15.56 3.06
C PHE A 68 -0.72 -16.93 2.38
N ARG A 69 0.25 -17.36 1.56
CA ARG A 69 0.20 -18.69 0.92
C ARG A 69 0.20 -19.82 1.95
N THR A 70 0.89 -19.61 3.08
CA THR A 70 0.88 -20.57 4.20
C THR A 70 -0.50 -20.62 4.86
N PHE A 71 -1.11 -19.45 5.11
CA PHE A 71 -2.45 -19.35 5.69
C PHE A 71 -3.51 -19.97 4.78
N ALA A 72 -3.47 -19.69 3.49
CA ALA A 72 -4.47 -20.13 2.52
C ALA A 72 -4.09 -21.45 1.79
N ASN A 73 -2.95 -22.06 2.12
CA ASN A 73 -2.49 -23.35 1.62
C ASN A 73 -2.46 -23.45 0.08
N PHE A 74 -1.65 -22.59 -0.58
CA PHE A 74 -1.40 -22.64 -2.01
C PHE A 74 0.09 -22.43 -2.34
N THR A 75 0.46 -22.74 -3.59
CA THR A 75 1.77 -22.39 -4.15
C THR A 75 1.63 -21.14 -5.01
N ALA A 76 2.60 -20.24 -4.93
CA ALA A 76 2.62 -19.02 -5.72
C ALA A 76 3.84 -19.00 -6.66
N GLU A 77 3.61 -18.50 -7.87
CA GLU A 77 4.63 -18.01 -8.78
C GLU A 77 4.57 -16.49 -8.78
N LEU A 78 5.70 -15.84 -8.54
CA LEU A 78 5.78 -14.38 -8.44
C LEU A 78 6.43 -13.80 -9.69
N PHE A 79 5.80 -12.76 -10.23
CA PHE A 79 6.30 -11.96 -11.35
C PHE A 79 6.52 -10.51 -10.88
N ARG A 80 7.60 -9.91 -11.36
CA ARG A 80 7.81 -8.46 -11.31
C ARG A 80 7.97 -7.96 -12.73
N ASP A 81 7.16 -6.98 -13.04
CA ASP A 81 7.26 -6.23 -14.28
C ASP A 81 8.13 -4.98 -14.00
N ASP A 82 8.72 -4.40 -15.04
CA ASP A 82 9.55 -3.19 -14.92
C ASP A 82 8.69 -1.92 -14.76
N ASP A 83 7.37 -2.03 -14.98
CA ASP A 83 6.42 -0.94 -14.92
C ASP A 83 5.20 -1.31 -14.05
N TYR A 84 4.79 -0.38 -13.18
CA TYR A 84 3.61 -0.49 -12.34
C TYR A 84 2.32 -0.70 -13.16
N VAL A 85 2.17 0.03 -14.25
CA VAL A 85 0.99 -0.08 -15.12
C VAL A 85 0.91 -1.48 -15.76
N GLU A 86 2.05 -2.06 -16.14
CA GLU A 86 2.09 -3.41 -16.70
C GLU A 86 1.77 -4.47 -15.65
N THR A 87 2.25 -4.28 -14.42
CA THR A 87 1.87 -5.14 -13.27
C THR A 87 0.34 -5.17 -13.11
N ILE A 88 -0.31 -4.02 -13.14
CA ILE A 88 -1.78 -3.92 -13.05
C ILE A 88 -2.47 -4.58 -14.26
N ARG A 89 -1.98 -4.32 -15.46
CA ARG A 89 -2.51 -4.93 -16.70
C ARG A 89 -2.41 -6.45 -16.70
N ARG A 90 -1.35 -7.00 -16.10
CA ARG A 90 -1.19 -8.45 -15.95
C ARG A 90 -2.36 -9.06 -15.18
N GLY A 91 -2.76 -8.45 -14.09
CA GLY A 91 -3.95 -8.86 -13.33
C GLY A 91 -5.25 -8.66 -14.09
N ALA A 92 -5.46 -7.48 -14.69
CA ALA A 92 -6.66 -7.15 -15.44
C ALA A 92 -6.90 -8.10 -16.61
N LYS A 93 -5.81 -8.59 -17.25
CA LYS A 93 -5.88 -9.58 -18.35
C LYS A 93 -5.88 -11.04 -17.87
N GLY A 94 -6.00 -11.30 -16.56
CA GLY A 94 -6.00 -12.65 -16.00
C GLY A 94 -4.66 -13.39 -16.13
N ARG A 95 -3.56 -12.68 -16.38
CA ARG A 95 -2.20 -13.24 -16.43
C ARG A 95 -1.55 -13.35 -15.04
N ALA A 96 -2.14 -12.70 -14.05
CA ALA A 96 -1.90 -12.90 -12.63
C ALA A 96 -3.23 -13.01 -11.90
N ASP A 97 -3.28 -13.83 -10.87
CA ASP A 97 -4.45 -14.07 -10.04
C ASP A 97 -4.50 -13.09 -8.87
N ILE A 98 -3.31 -12.74 -8.34
CA ILE A 98 -3.10 -11.81 -7.22
C ILE A 98 -2.17 -10.69 -7.68
N ILE A 99 -2.52 -9.45 -7.33
CA ILE A 99 -1.67 -8.27 -7.49
C ILE A 99 -1.32 -7.73 -6.11
N LEU A 100 -0.04 -7.69 -5.81
CA LEU A 100 0.49 -7.14 -4.56
C LEU A 100 0.84 -5.67 -4.77
N GLY A 101 0.22 -4.80 -3.99
CA GLY A 101 0.52 -3.38 -4.03
C GLY A 101 -0.29 -2.61 -5.10
N MET A 102 -1.48 -2.14 -4.72
CA MET A 102 -2.34 -1.34 -5.60
C MET A 102 -2.89 -0.14 -4.83
N TYR A 103 -3.05 0.99 -5.53
CA TYR A 103 -3.82 2.12 -5.03
C TYR A 103 -5.26 2.03 -5.53
N SER A 104 -6.25 2.42 -4.70
CA SER A 104 -7.67 2.12 -4.95
C SER A 104 -8.38 3.02 -5.96
N ASP A 105 -7.75 4.11 -6.37
CA ASP A 105 -8.38 5.22 -7.10
C ASP A 105 -7.99 5.32 -8.58
N THR A 106 -7.34 4.30 -9.13
CA THR A 106 -6.92 4.34 -10.53
C THR A 106 -7.94 3.71 -11.47
N SER A 107 -8.25 4.41 -12.56
CA SER A 107 -9.24 4.03 -13.58
C SER A 107 -8.89 2.76 -14.37
N ILE A 108 -7.61 2.33 -14.34
CA ILE A 108 -7.13 1.14 -15.07
C ILE A 108 -7.50 -0.20 -14.41
N TYR A 109 -8.19 -0.18 -13.27
CA TYR A 109 -8.46 -1.37 -12.45
C TYR A 109 -9.80 -2.07 -12.74
N GLY A 110 -10.51 -1.74 -13.82
CA GLY A 110 -11.87 -2.24 -14.09
C GLY A 110 -12.06 -3.75 -13.86
N ASP A 111 -11.05 -4.56 -14.20
CA ASP A 111 -11.10 -6.03 -14.09
C ASP A 111 -10.40 -6.58 -12.84
N LEU A 112 -10.11 -5.72 -11.87
CA LEU A 112 -9.54 -6.10 -10.58
C LEU A 112 -10.53 -5.86 -9.44
N LYS A 113 -10.48 -6.70 -8.44
CA LYS A 113 -11.22 -6.58 -7.18
C LYS A 113 -10.24 -6.23 -6.07
N PHE A 114 -10.47 -5.09 -5.42
CA PHE A 114 -9.72 -4.69 -4.24
C PHE A 114 -10.13 -5.49 -3.02
N ILE A 115 -9.16 -5.90 -2.23
CA ILE A 115 -9.37 -6.55 -0.95
C ILE A 115 -9.27 -5.53 0.18
N TYR A 116 -10.29 -5.46 1.00
CA TYR A 116 -10.35 -4.62 2.19
C TYR A 116 -10.19 -5.45 3.46
N PRO A 117 -9.56 -4.88 4.49
CA PRO A 117 -8.91 -3.57 4.54
C PRO A 117 -7.60 -3.52 3.73
N ALA A 118 -7.02 -2.32 3.58
CA ALA A 118 -5.70 -2.14 3.00
C ALA A 118 -4.65 -2.97 3.75
N ALA A 119 -3.63 -3.43 3.04
CA ALA A 119 -2.53 -4.19 3.62
C ALA A 119 -1.65 -3.30 4.50
N ILE A 120 -1.37 -2.08 4.03
CA ILE A 120 -0.57 -1.08 4.74
C ILE A 120 -0.92 0.33 4.27
N ASP A 121 -0.82 1.32 5.16
CA ASP A 121 -0.86 2.72 4.80
C ASP A 121 0.49 3.18 4.23
N ASN A 122 0.45 4.07 3.24
CA ASN A 122 1.63 4.70 2.67
C ASN A 122 1.44 6.22 2.65
N PRO A 123 1.62 6.89 3.80
CA PRO A 123 1.38 8.33 3.89
C PRO A 123 2.43 9.12 3.10
N VAL A 124 1.99 10.21 2.49
CA VAL A 124 2.83 11.19 1.80
C VAL A 124 3.29 12.26 2.76
N HIS A 125 4.56 12.53 2.79
CA HIS A 125 5.20 13.52 3.65
C HIS A 125 5.94 14.58 2.84
N LEU A 126 6.20 15.72 3.51
CA LEU A 126 7.18 16.70 3.07
C LEU A 126 8.53 16.38 3.67
N VAL A 127 9.57 16.50 2.86
CA VAL A 127 10.96 16.53 3.30
C VAL A 127 11.53 17.89 2.98
N MET A 128 12.17 18.53 3.96
CA MET A 128 12.74 19.87 3.84
C MET A 128 14.04 19.97 4.65
N LEU A 129 14.82 21.01 4.41
CA LEU A 129 15.89 21.37 5.31
C LEU A 129 15.33 21.78 6.68
N PRO A 130 15.98 21.43 7.82
CA PRO A 130 15.50 21.74 9.16
C PRO A 130 15.23 23.25 9.38
N SER A 131 16.02 24.11 8.77
CA SER A 131 15.86 25.57 8.84
C SER A 131 14.55 26.09 8.23
N ARG A 132 13.96 25.33 7.32
CA ARG A 132 12.79 25.78 6.52
C ARG A 132 11.47 25.15 6.91
N ILE A 133 11.47 24.04 7.65
CA ILE A 133 10.22 23.33 8.01
C ILE A 133 9.23 24.19 8.80
N GLY A 134 9.72 25.17 9.56
CA GLY A 134 8.91 26.12 10.32
C GLY A 134 8.17 27.16 9.48
N GLU A 135 8.53 27.34 8.21
CA GLU A 135 7.89 28.25 7.26
C GLU A 135 6.52 27.73 6.82
N ILE A 136 6.29 26.43 6.91
CA ILE A 136 5.07 25.76 6.41
C ILE A 136 4.07 25.60 7.54
N LYS A 137 2.98 26.35 7.48
CA LYS A 137 1.83 26.24 8.40
C LYS A 137 0.66 25.49 7.80
N LYS A 138 0.50 25.55 6.48
CA LYS A 138 -0.55 24.89 5.70
C LYS A 138 -0.01 24.50 4.31
N ILE A 139 -0.59 23.51 3.68
CA ILE A 139 -0.16 23.01 2.38
C ILE A 139 -0.13 24.08 1.27
N SER A 140 -1.04 25.08 1.35
CA SER A 140 -1.06 26.17 0.35
C SER A 140 0.18 27.08 0.38
N ASP A 141 0.97 27.05 1.46
CA ASP A 141 2.20 27.84 1.57
C ASP A 141 3.26 27.34 0.56
N LEU A 142 3.17 26.05 0.17
CA LEU A 142 4.06 25.41 -0.81
C LEU A 142 3.84 25.91 -2.25
N LYS A 143 2.70 26.56 -2.57
CA LYS A 143 2.36 26.95 -3.95
C LYS A 143 3.37 27.91 -4.58
N ASN A 144 4.05 28.70 -3.77
CA ASN A 144 5.06 29.68 -4.21
C ASN A 144 6.49 29.13 -4.04
N MET A 145 6.64 27.88 -3.65
CA MET A 145 7.91 27.23 -3.41
C MET A 145 8.20 26.24 -4.54
N LYS A 146 9.46 25.93 -4.78
CA LYS A 146 9.89 24.98 -5.77
C LYS A 146 10.03 23.60 -5.11
N GLY A 147 9.18 22.67 -5.48
CA GLY A 147 9.25 21.29 -4.98
C GLY A 147 9.81 20.31 -6.00
N ALA A 148 10.04 19.08 -5.55
CA ALA A 148 10.36 17.98 -6.44
C ALA A 148 9.80 16.65 -5.92
N ILE A 149 9.77 15.68 -6.83
CA ILE A 149 9.42 14.28 -6.57
C ILE A 149 10.41 13.35 -7.28
N ASP A 150 10.62 12.16 -6.71
CA ASP A 150 11.34 11.09 -7.42
C ASP A 150 10.43 10.50 -8.50
N SER A 151 10.91 10.42 -9.74
CA SER A 151 10.13 9.92 -10.88
C SER A 151 9.80 8.43 -10.77
N ARG A 152 10.52 7.68 -9.94
CA ARG A 152 10.29 6.25 -9.67
C ARG A 152 9.13 6.02 -8.69
N GLU A 153 8.70 7.07 -7.95
CA GLU A 153 7.55 6.93 -7.06
C GLU A 153 6.24 6.80 -7.84
N HIS A 154 5.41 5.88 -7.38
CA HIS A 154 4.08 5.66 -7.95
C HIS A 154 3.04 6.36 -7.09
N TRP A 155 2.27 7.22 -7.74
CA TRP A 155 1.27 8.05 -7.10
C TRP A 155 -0.14 7.58 -7.46
N SER A 156 -1.04 7.59 -6.50
CA SER A 156 -2.47 7.41 -6.77
C SER A 156 -2.99 8.56 -7.63
N ASP A 157 -4.06 8.34 -8.42
CA ASP A 157 -4.65 9.37 -9.27
C ASP A 157 -5.03 10.59 -8.43
N PHE A 158 -5.67 10.37 -7.27
CA PHE A 158 -6.04 11.44 -6.34
C PHE A 158 -4.83 12.30 -5.92
N VAL A 159 -3.74 11.67 -5.50
CA VAL A 159 -2.55 12.41 -5.05
C VAL A 159 -1.87 13.13 -6.21
N ARG A 160 -1.82 12.52 -7.38
CA ARG A 160 -1.27 13.12 -8.60
C ARG A 160 -2.05 14.40 -8.98
N ASP A 161 -3.39 14.34 -8.97
CA ASP A 161 -4.25 15.50 -9.25
C ASP A 161 -4.03 16.63 -8.22
N GLN A 162 -3.83 16.28 -6.93
CA GLN A 162 -3.49 17.27 -5.92
C GLN A 162 -2.11 17.92 -6.16
N MET A 163 -1.13 17.15 -6.64
CA MET A 163 0.22 17.61 -6.93
C MET A 163 0.28 18.61 -8.11
N GLU A 164 -0.66 18.58 -9.03
CA GLU A 164 -0.76 19.54 -10.15
C GLU A 164 -0.90 21.01 -9.67
N ASN A 165 -1.33 21.21 -8.42
CA ASN A 165 -1.44 22.55 -7.84
C ASN A 165 -0.09 23.15 -7.37
N PHE A 166 1.02 22.42 -7.51
CA PHE A 166 2.33 22.79 -7.00
C PHE A 166 3.36 22.85 -8.13
N ASN A 167 4.40 23.67 -7.96
CA ASN A 167 5.53 23.74 -8.89
C ASN A 167 6.50 22.59 -8.58
N LEU A 168 6.31 21.43 -9.21
CA LEU A 168 7.09 20.23 -8.96
C LEU A 168 7.97 19.84 -10.14
N GLU A 169 9.25 19.65 -9.85
CA GLU A 169 10.21 19.02 -10.74
C GLU A 169 10.19 17.50 -10.54
N LYS A 170 10.27 16.72 -11.62
CA LYS A 170 10.52 15.27 -11.56
C LYS A 170 12.01 15.02 -11.68
N VAL A 171 12.56 14.25 -10.75
CA VAL A 171 13.98 13.88 -10.70
C VAL A 171 14.12 12.38 -10.76
N ASP A 172 15.01 11.86 -11.59
CA ASP A 172 15.06 10.43 -11.93
C ASP A 172 15.71 9.54 -10.88
N ASN A 173 16.36 10.12 -9.88
CA ASN A 173 17.00 9.36 -8.81
C ASN A 173 17.08 10.16 -7.50
N SER A 174 17.11 9.46 -6.39
CA SER A 174 17.13 10.08 -5.08
C SER A 174 18.44 10.81 -4.78
N TYR A 175 19.57 10.40 -5.36
CA TYR A 175 20.85 11.10 -5.17
C TYR A 175 20.76 12.56 -5.65
N ASP A 176 20.29 12.76 -6.87
CA ASP A 176 20.12 14.09 -7.44
C ASP A 176 19.00 14.87 -6.74
N LEU A 177 17.92 14.19 -6.37
CA LEU A 177 16.78 14.78 -5.67
C LEU A 177 17.20 15.40 -4.32
N TYR A 178 17.84 14.62 -3.46
CA TYR A 178 18.34 15.12 -2.18
C TYR A 178 19.50 16.08 -2.36
N GLY A 179 20.33 15.91 -3.39
CA GLY A 179 21.36 16.86 -3.77
C GLY A 179 20.81 18.25 -4.08
N LYS A 180 19.73 18.33 -4.87
CA LYS A 180 19.04 19.60 -5.17
C LYS A 180 18.47 20.25 -3.91
N LEU A 181 17.88 19.46 -3.00
CA LEU A 181 17.37 19.96 -1.72
C LEU A 181 18.50 20.55 -0.87
N MET A 182 19.62 19.82 -0.73
CA MET A 182 20.76 20.25 0.07
C MET A 182 21.45 21.51 -0.47
N ARG A 183 21.46 21.72 -1.80
CA ARG A 183 21.98 22.93 -2.44
C ARG A 183 20.98 24.09 -2.47
N GLY A 184 19.73 23.88 -2.01
CA GLY A 184 18.67 24.89 -2.05
C GLY A 184 18.14 25.19 -3.47
N GLU A 185 18.34 24.29 -4.42
CA GLU A 185 17.77 24.38 -5.78
C GLU A 185 16.28 24.07 -5.80
N ILE A 186 15.82 23.31 -4.81
CA ILE A 186 14.41 23.06 -4.47
C ILE A 186 14.20 23.31 -2.99
N ASP A 187 12.97 23.61 -2.62
CA ASP A 187 12.58 23.98 -1.25
C ASP A 187 12.06 22.77 -0.46
N TYR A 188 11.47 21.81 -1.16
CA TYR A 188 10.87 20.63 -0.53
C TYR A 188 10.78 19.46 -1.50
N ILE A 189 10.60 18.27 -0.92
CA ILE A 189 10.31 17.03 -1.63
C ILE A 189 8.97 16.49 -1.11
N PHE A 190 8.06 16.08 -2.00
CA PHE A 190 7.00 15.13 -1.66
C PHE A 190 7.53 13.72 -1.85
N THR A 191 7.34 12.87 -0.86
CA THR A 191 7.68 11.46 -0.94
C THR A 191 6.74 10.62 -0.08
N THR A 192 6.54 9.37 -0.45
CA THR A 192 5.83 8.42 0.39
C THR A 192 6.73 7.97 1.54
N TYR A 193 6.11 7.64 2.68
CA TYR A 193 6.88 7.35 3.90
C TYR A 193 7.89 6.21 3.72
N TRP A 194 7.42 5.08 3.20
CA TRP A 194 8.27 3.89 3.12
C TRP A 194 9.44 4.07 2.14
N PHE A 195 9.14 4.57 0.94
CA PHE A 195 10.16 4.82 -0.07
C PHE A 195 11.13 5.94 0.36
N GLY A 196 10.59 7.08 0.78
CA GLY A 196 11.42 8.23 1.19
C GLY A 196 12.35 7.91 2.36
N MET A 197 11.85 7.20 3.40
CA MET A 197 12.70 6.79 4.51
C MET A 197 13.83 5.85 4.06
N ALA A 198 13.51 4.85 3.23
CA ALA A 198 14.50 3.94 2.70
C ALA A 198 15.60 4.68 1.89
N GLU A 199 15.20 5.58 1.01
CA GLU A 199 16.16 6.33 0.18
C GLU A 199 17.01 7.29 1.03
N MET A 200 16.42 7.98 2.02
CA MET A 200 17.20 8.82 2.96
C MET A 200 18.26 8.02 3.74
N MET A 201 17.89 6.83 4.22
CA MET A 201 18.79 5.95 4.95
C MET A 201 19.91 5.42 4.06
N LYS A 202 19.63 5.01 2.84
CA LYS A 202 20.64 4.58 1.85
C LYS A 202 21.66 5.69 1.55
N LEU A 203 21.19 6.93 1.47
CA LEU A 203 22.04 8.09 1.18
C LEU A 203 22.70 8.69 2.41
N GLY A 204 22.36 8.23 3.62
CA GLY A 204 22.89 8.80 4.88
C GLY A 204 22.43 10.22 5.17
N VAL A 205 21.30 10.68 4.56
CA VAL A 205 20.81 12.06 4.70
C VAL A 205 19.69 12.23 5.71
N GLN A 206 19.21 11.15 6.34
CA GLN A 206 18.07 11.15 7.27
C GLN A 206 18.24 12.14 8.44
N ASN A 207 19.47 12.44 8.86
CA ASN A 207 19.77 13.39 9.92
C ASN A 207 20.02 14.83 9.41
N LEU A 208 20.07 15.03 8.10
CA LEU A 208 20.33 16.33 7.46
C LEU A 208 19.04 17.01 7.00
N VAL A 209 17.95 16.27 6.95
CA VAL A 209 16.63 16.75 6.51
C VAL A 209 15.59 16.54 7.61
N THR A 210 14.46 17.18 7.45
CA THR A 210 13.30 17.01 8.36
C THR A 210 12.10 16.53 7.57
N VAL A 211 11.50 15.45 8.05
CA VAL A 211 10.23 14.93 7.54
C VAL A 211 9.08 15.58 8.31
N SER A 212 8.03 16.01 7.62
CA SER A 212 6.86 16.60 8.26
C SER A 212 6.23 15.63 9.27
N LYS A 213 5.86 16.13 10.46
CA LYS A 213 5.26 15.29 11.52
C LYS A 213 3.90 14.72 11.12
N LYS A 214 3.14 15.46 10.32
CA LYS A 214 1.83 15.02 9.80
C LYS A 214 1.98 14.70 8.31
N SER A 215 1.36 13.62 7.88
CA SER A 215 1.21 13.32 6.47
C SER A 215 0.36 14.38 5.78
N ILE A 216 0.68 14.66 4.53
CA ILE A 216 -0.09 15.57 3.68
C ILE A 216 -1.28 14.83 3.06
N TRP A 217 -1.02 13.62 2.57
CA TRP A 217 -2.03 12.69 2.04
C TRP A 217 -1.75 11.28 2.53
N ASN A 218 -2.68 10.38 2.34
CA ASN A 218 -2.47 8.96 2.56
C ASN A 218 -2.83 8.18 1.30
N MET A 219 -2.00 7.22 0.95
CA MET A 219 -2.19 6.31 -0.18
C MET A 219 -2.19 4.87 0.33
N PRO A 220 -3.33 4.37 0.87
CA PRO A 220 -3.40 2.99 1.35
C PRO A 220 -3.08 2.02 0.20
N ILE A 221 -2.28 1.00 0.51
CA ILE A 221 -1.88 -0.03 -0.44
C ILE A 221 -2.74 -1.27 -0.23
N PHE A 222 -3.39 -1.71 -1.29
CA PHE A 222 -4.31 -2.83 -1.31
C PHE A 222 -3.71 -4.04 -2.03
N ILE A 223 -4.33 -5.17 -1.80
CA ILE A 223 -4.14 -6.37 -2.61
C ILE A 223 -5.29 -6.46 -3.61
N GLY A 224 -4.97 -6.74 -4.86
CA GLY A 224 -5.93 -6.93 -5.93
C GLY A 224 -6.09 -8.40 -6.30
N ILE A 225 -7.30 -8.77 -6.68
CA ILE A 225 -7.60 -10.09 -7.25
C ILE A 225 -8.15 -9.89 -8.65
N SER A 226 -7.62 -10.63 -9.61
CA SER A 226 -8.16 -10.64 -10.97
C SER A 226 -9.61 -11.17 -10.96
N LYS A 227 -10.54 -10.40 -11.54
CA LYS A 227 -11.94 -10.84 -11.68
C LYS A 227 -12.09 -12.03 -12.63
N ILE A 228 -11.09 -12.27 -13.47
CA ILE A 228 -11.05 -13.37 -14.44
C ILE A 228 -10.48 -14.64 -13.79
N SER A 229 -9.76 -14.53 -12.67
CA SER A 229 -9.22 -15.71 -11.97
C SER A 229 -10.33 -16.67 -11.56
N VAL A 230 -10.12 -17.95 -11.82
CA VAL A 230 -11.03 -19.02 -11.40
C VAL A 230 -11.06 -19.17 -9.86
N GLU A 231 -10.01 -18.72 -9.18
CA GLU A 231 -9.87 -18.76 -7.72
C GLU A 231 -10.31 -17.47 -7.02
N ARG A 232 -10.88 -16.50 -7.74
CA ARG A 232 -11.20 -15.16 -7.23
C ARG A 232 -12.02 -15.16 -5.93
N GLU A 233 -13.03 -16.04 -5.82
CA GLU A 233 -13.91 -16.07 -4.65
C GLU A 233 -13.15 -16.63 -3.44
N TYR A 234 -12.40 -17.71 -3.63
CA TYR A 234 -11.54 -18.29 -2.61
C TYR A 234 -10.50 -17.28 -2.11
N LEU A 235 -9.77 -16.66 -3.03
CA LEU A 235 -8.73 -15.67 -2.71
C LEU A 235 -9.33 -14.45 -2.01
N SER A 236 -10.43 -13.92 -2.53
CA SER A 236 -11.09 -12.75 -1.95
C SER A 236 -11.55 -13.03 -0.51
N HIS A 237 -12.17 -14.20 -0.27
CA HIS A 237 -12.63 -14.59 1.05
C HIS A 237 -11.46 -14.70 2.03
N ASN A 238 -10.44 -15.49 1.67
CA ASN A 238 -9.31 -15.74 2.56
C ASN A 238 -8.47 -14.49 2.82
N LEU A 239 -8.20 -13.67 1.80
CA LEU A 239 -7.48 -12.41 1.98
C LEU A 239 -8.24 -11.42 2.85
N THR A 240 -9.54 -11.25 2.62
CA THR A 240 -10.38 -10.40 3.47
C THR A 240 -10.38 -10.87 4.91
N GLN A 241 -10.59 -12.17 5.14
CA GLN A 241 -10.58 -12.75 6.48
C GLN A 241 -9.22 -12.57 7.17
N TRP A 242 -8.13 -12.79 6.44
CA TRP A 242 -6.78 -12.71 6.97
C TRP A 242 -6.39 -11.27 7.29
N LEU A 243 -6.59 -10.32 6.35
CA LEU A 243 -6.29 -8.91 6.55
C LEU A 243 -7.23 -8.21 7.55
N SER A 244 -8.42 -8.75 7.80
CA SER A 244 -9.32 -8.21 8.84
C SER A 244 -8.76 -8.38 10.25
N LYS A 245 -7.82 -9.30 10.45
CA LYS A 245 -7.18 -9.54 11.75
C LYS A 245 -6.19 -8.40 12.07
N PRO A 246 -6.37 -7.67 13.17
CA PRO A 246 -5.46 -6.57 13.54
C PRO A 246 -4.00 -7.03 13.69
N GLU A 247 -3.78 -8.23 14.23
CA GLU A 247 -2.46 -8.81 14.42
C GLU A 247 -1.73 -9.03 13.10
N VAL A 248 -2.43 -9.37 12.01
CA VAL A 248 -1.83 -9.51 10.67
C VAL A 248 -1.34 -8.16 10.16
N ARG A 249 -2.20 -7.14 10.21
CA ARG A 249 -1.81 -5.79 9.76
C ARG A 249 -0.69 -5.19 10.60
N ASN A 250 -0.71 -5.43 11.91
CA ASN A 250 0.38 -5.02 12.80
C ASN A 250 1.69 -5.73 12.45
N LYS A 251 1.65 -7.04 12.12
CA LYS A 251 2.82 -7.79 11.65
C LYS A 251 3.37 -7.22 10.35
N ILE A 252 2.51 -6.92 9.38
CA ILE A 252 2.90 -6.30 8.09
C ILE A 252 3.60 -4.96 8.35
N LYS A 253 2.99 -4.09 9.16
CA LYS A 253 3.57 -2.79 9.51
C LYS A 253 4.92 -2.93 10.25
N GLN A 254 4.99 -3.85 11.23
CA GLN A 254 6.22 -4.09 11.98
C GLN A 254 7.32 -4.56 11.03
N ARG A 255 7.01 -5.45 10.11
CA ARG A 255 7.99 -5.93 9.13
C ARG A 255 8.52 -4.83 8.22
N ALA A 256 7.66 -3.91 7.78
CA ALA A 256 8.11 -2.73 7.02
C ALA A 256 9.10 -1.87 7.84
N ILE A 257 8.86 -1.72 9.14
CA ILE A 257 9.76 -1.01 10.07
C ILE A 257 11.08 -1.78 10.21
N ASP A 258 11.04 -3.10 10.37
CA ASP A 258 12.23 -3.94 10.50
C ASP A 258 13.12 -3.86 9.26
N ILE A 259 12.51 -3.83 8.06
CA ILE A 259 13.24 -3.63 6.80
C ILE A 259 13.92 -2.24 6.77
N LEU A 260 13.24 -1.18 7.23
CA LEU A 260 13.87 0.15 7.33
C LEU A 260 15.05 0.14 8.30
N HIS A 261 14.93 -0.50 9.46
CA HIS A 261 16.05 -0.64 10.40
C HIS A 261 17.21 -1.42 9.79
N GLN A 262 16.94 -2.47 9.02
CA GLN A 262 17.97 -3.21 8.30
C GLN A 262 18.69 -2.31 7.29
N ILE A 263 17.95 -1.52 6.50
CA ILE A 263 18.54 -0.54 5.56
C ILE A 263 19.44 0.45 6.31
N GLU A 264 18.98 0.96 7.45
CA GLU A 264 19.75 1.90 8.27
C GLU A 264 21.07 1.28 8.76
N GLU A 265 21.02 0.05 9.29
CA GLU A 265 22.22 -0.64 9.77
C GLU A 265 23.19 -0.98 8.62
N GLU A 266 22.69 -1.46 7.48
CA GLU A 266 23.51 -1.75 6.29
C GLU A 266 24.22 -0.51 5.74
N ASN A 267 23.63 0.67 5.91
CA ASN A 267 24.17 1.94 5.42
C ASN A 267 24.78 2.82 6.53
N LYS A 268 24.95 2.29 7.71
CA LYS A 268 25.55 2.99 8.84
C LYS A 268 26.97 3.45 8.51
N GLY A 269 27.20 4.75 8.63
CA GLY A 269 28.48 5.36 8.28
C GLY A 269 28.62 5.72 6.80
N THR A 270 27.58 5.55 5.99
CA THR A 270 27.53 6.12 4.65
C THR A 270 27.71 7.64 4.75
N VAL A 271 28.76 8.14 4.12
CA VAL A 271 29.01 9.58 4.06
C VAL A 271 28.05 10.18 3.04
N PRO A 272 27.26 11.18 3.42
CA PRO A 272 26.39 11.88 2.46
C PRO A 272 27.22 12.37 1.28
N PRO A 273 26.65 12.33 0.07
CA PRO A 273 27.34 12.81 -1.12
C PRO A 273 27.88 14.23 -0.96
N SER A 274 28.95 14.56 -1.67
CA SER A 274 29.71 15.81 -1.54
C SER A 274 28.93 17.13 -1.78
N TYR A 275 27.65 17.03 -2.17
CA TYR A 275 26.77 18.20 -2.29
C TYR A 275 26.47 18.89 -0.95
N THR A 276 26.82 18.26 0.18
CA THR A 276 26.70 18.87 1.51
C THR A 276 27.80 19.90 1.80
N LEU A 277 28.90 19.86 1.06
CA LEU A 277 30.11 20.65 1.36
C LEU A 277 30.11 22.09 0.84
N ASN A 278 29.16 22.46 -0.04
CA ASN A 278 29.14 23.78 -0.68
C ASN A 278 28.06 24.72 -0.12
N ASN A 279 27.37 24.37 0.94
CA ASN A 279 26.42 25.27 1.58
C ASN A 279 27.02 25.84 2.88
N PRO A 280 27.49 27.13 2.87
CA PRO A 280 28.10 27.73 4.04
C PRO A 280 27.12 27.98 5.21
N ASN A 281 25.84 27.60 5.06
CA ASN A 281 24.76 27.82 6.02
C ASN A 281 24.22 26.52 6.64
N ILE A 282 24.93 25.37 6.49
CA ILE A 282 24.62 24.12 7.19
C ILE A 282 25.54 23.95 8.39
#